data_cb645c8f911d686d49fd7011d2ab9dd1
#
_entry.id   cb645c8f911d686d49fd7011d2ab9dd1
#
_cell.length_a   1.000
_cell.length_b   1.000
_cell.length_c   1.000
_cell.angle_alpha   90.00
_cell.angle_beta   90.00
_cell.angle_gamma   90.00
#
_symmetry.space_group_name_H-M   'P 1'
#
loop_
_entity.id
_entity.type
_entity.pdbx_description
1 polymer ?
#
loop_
_entity_poly.entity_id
_entity_poly.type
_entity_poly.pdbx_seq_one_letter_code
_entity_poly.pdbx_strand_id
1 'polypeptide(L)'
;MKFGYFCNTTNWNHKPYDQLLKETQEITTYCDENKWDSIWYTEHHFNHEGMESCTNPLMMGVDAAARTKHIRIGQACNVITFHNPIRLAEDIALL
;
A
#
# COMPACT_ATOMS: atom_id res chain seq x y z
N MET A 1 20.78 9.73 -5.44
CA MET A 1 19.34 10.01 -5.68
C MET A 1 18.53 8.90 -5.01
N LYS A 2 17.38 9.22 -4.42
CA LYS A 2 16.50 8.25 -3.79
C LYS A 2 15.26 8.06 -4.65
N PHE A 3 14.81 6.83 -4.82
CA PHE A 3 13.61 6.49 -5.59
C PHE A 3 12.57 5.89 -4.68
N GLY A 4 11.33 6.32 -4.82
CA GLY A 4 10.17 5.71 -4.19
C GLY A 4 9.20 5.19 -5.25
N TYR A 5 8.47 4.13 -4.91
CA TYR A 5 7.40 3.60 -5.73
C TYR A 5 6.04 4.06 -5.17
N PHE A 6 5.23 4.63 -6.03
CA PHE A 6 3.85 5.03 -5.70
C PHE A 6 2.90 3.92 -6.18
N CYS A 7 2.37 3.15 -5.23
CA CYS A 7 1.55 1.99 -5.51
C CYS A 7 0.07 2.35 -5.47
N ASN A 8 -0.51 2.55 -6.63
CA ASN A 8 -1.91 2.96 -6.76
C ASN A 8 -2.91 1.78 -6.84
N THR A 9 -2.41 0.54 -6.85
CA THR A 9 -3.24 -0.69 -6.94
C THR A 9 -4.35 -0.61 -8.00
N THR A 10 -4.02 -0.08 -9.17
CA THR A 10 -4.97 0.05 -10.29
C THR A 10 -5.35 -1.29 -10.88
N ASN A 11 -6.63 -1.47 -11.18
CA ASN A 11 -7.19 -2.71 -11.71
C ASN A 11 -8.07 -2.49 -12.95
N TRP A 12 -7.52 -1.85 -13.98
CA TRP A 12 -8.22 -1.56 -15.25
C TRP A 12 -8.80 -2.80 -15.95
N ASN A 13 -8.17 -3.96 -15.75
CA ASN A 13 -8.55 -5.20 -16.40
C ASN A 13 -9.52 -6.04 -15.56
N HIS A 14 -10.04 -5.50 -14.45
CA HIS A 14 -10.95 -6.21 -13.53
C HIS A 14 -10.44 -7.61 -13.13
N LYS A 15 -9.15 -7.72 -12.86
CA LYS A 15 -8.53 -8.96 -12.36
C LYS A 15 -9.16 -9.36 -11.03
N PRO A 16 -9.19 -10.65 -10.69
CA PRO A 16 -9.51 -11.11 -9.34
C PRO A 16 -8.60 -10.44 -8.30
N TYR A 17 -9.16 -10.11 -7.13
CA TYR A 17 -8.44 -9.33 -6.12
C TYR A 17 -7.19 -10.06 -5.58
N ASP A 18 -7.24 -11.38 -5.47
CA ASP A 18 -6.09 -12.20 -5.08
C ASP A 18 -4.93 -12.08 -6.07
N GLN A 19 -5.21 -12.00 -7.37
CA GLN A 19 -4.18 -11.75 -8.38
C GLN A 19 -3.59 -10.34 -8.23
N LEU A 20 -4.44 -9.32 -8.05
CA LEU A 20 -3.98 -7.94 -7.84
C LEU A 20 -3.11 -7.82 -6.59
N LEU A 21 -3.52 -8.47 -5.51
CA LEU A 21 -2.75 -8.50 -4.26
C LEU A 21 -1.38 -9.15 -4.48
N LYS A 22 -1.33 -10.29 -5.17
CA LYS A 22 -0.09 -10.99 -5.49
C LYS A 22 0.87 -10.12 -6.31
N GLU A 23 0.37 -9.46 -7.36
CA GLU A 23 1.17 -8.54 -8.17
C GLU A 23 1.72 -7.38 -7.33
N THR A 24 0.91 -6.83 -6.42
CA THR A 24 1.34 -5.78 -5.48
C THR A 24 2.44 -6.28 -4.54
N GLN A 25 2.34 -7.49 -4.04
CA GLN A 25 3.35 -8.12 -3.19
C GLN A 25 4.66 -8.37 -3.96
N GLU A 26 4.58 -8.81 -5.20
CA GLU A 26 5.74 -9.01 -6.07
C GLU A 26 6.48 -7.69 -6.34
N ILE A 27 5.74 -6.62 -6.66
CA ILE A 27 6.31 -5.28 -6.84
C ILE A 27 6.97 -4.79 -5.55
N THR A 28 6.32 -4.97 -4.40
CA THR A 28 6.85 -4.59 -3.09
C THR A 28 8.18 -5.28 -2.80
N THR A 29 8.23 -6.57 -2.98
CA THR A 29 9.45 -7.38 -2.79
C THR A 29 10.54 -6.97 -3.77
N TYR A 30 10.19 -6.75 -5.04
CA TYR A 30 11.13 -6.27 -6.05
C TYR A 30 11.76 -4.93 -5.67
N CYS A 31 10.95 -3.98 -5.19
CA CYS A 31 11.47 -2.68 -4.75
C CYS A 31 12.44 -2.81 -3.57
N ASP A 32 12.14 -3.67 -2.58
CA ASP A 32 13.02 -3.91 -1.44
C ASP A 32 14.36 -4.55 -1.87
N GLU A 33 14.30 -5.60 -2.69
CA GLU A 33 15.48 -6.33 -3.20
C GLU A 33 16.39 -5.42 -4.03
N ASN A 34 15.81 -4.51 -4.81
CA ASN A 34 16.54 -3.55 -5.64
C ASN A 34 16.88 -2.22 -4.92
N LYS A 35 16.75 -2.19 -3.58
CA LYS A 35 17.16 -1.05 -2.75
C LYS A 35 16.49 0.27 -3.07
N TRP A 36 15.22 0.23 -3.45
CA TRP A 36 14.42 1.44 -3.52
C TRP A 36 14.25 2.02 -2.12
N ASP A 37 14.17 3.35 -2.03
CA ASP A 37 14.11 4.04 -0.75
C ASP A 37 12.78 3.86 -0.03
N SER A 38 11.67 3.85 -0.78
CA SER A 38 10.33 3.79 -0.20
C SER A 38 9.28 3.22 -1.14
N ILE A 39 8.20 2.70 -0.56
CA ILE A 39 6.96 2.36 -1.25
C ILE A 39 5.79 3.05 -0.55
N TRP A 40 4.82 3.56 -1.33
CA TRP A 40 3.69 4.35 -0.85
C TRP A 40 2.39 3.77 -1.35
N TYR A 41 1.51 3.36 -0.44
CA TYR A 41 0.18 2.84 -0.77
C TYR A 41 -0.88 3.93 -0.66
N THR A 42 -1.80 3.95 -1.63
CA THR A 42 -2.93 4.89 -1.66
C THR A 42 -4.14 4.34 -0.91
N GLU A 43 -5.06 5.23 -0.53
CA GLU A 43 -6.37 4.87 0.01
C GLU A 43 -7.47 5.40 -0.90
N HIS A 44 -8.29 4.50 -1.44
CA HIS A 44 -9.40 4.83 -2.32
C HIS A 44 -10.64 4.00 -1.97
N HIS A 45 -11.80 4.65 -2.03
CA HIS A 45 -13.08 4.05 -1.68
C HIS A 45 -14.09 4.21 -2.80
N PHE A 46 -14.95 3.20 -2.96
CA PHE A 46 -16.11 3.22 -3.86
C PHE A 46 -15.81 3.51 -5.33
N ASN A 47 -14.63 3.19 -5.78
CA ASN A 47 -14.28 3.33 -7.19
C ASN A 47 -14.88 2.17 -8.01
N HIS A 48 -16.03 2.44 -8.64
CA HIS A 48 -16.81 1.43 -9.38
C HIS A 48 -16.13 0.96 -10.67
N GLU A 49 -15.19 1.74 -11.20
CA GLU A 49 -14.43 1.38 -12.40
C GLU A 49 -13.23 0.48 -12.09
N GLY A 50 -12.99 0.18 -10.82
CA GLY A 50 -11.86 -0.66 -10.40
C GLY A 50 -10.49 -0.02 -10.63
N MET A 51 -10.44 1.29 -10.85
CA MET A 51 -9.20 1.99 -11.16
C MET A 51 -8.22 2.00 -10.00
N GLU A 52 -8.74 2.01 -8.77
CA GLU A 52 -7.96 2.10 -7.54
C GLU A 52 -8.63 1.23 -6.48
N SER A 53 -7.93 0.19 -6.06
CA SER A 53 -8.55 -0.92 -5.32
C SER A 53 -8.07 -1.06 -3.88
N CYS A 54 -7.17 -0.19 -3.40
CA CYS A 54 -6.70 -0.23 -2.02
C CYS A 54 -7.59 0.61 -1.11
N THR A 55 -8.32 -0.04 -0.22
CA THR A 55 -9.20 0.61 0.76
C THR A 55 -8.56 0.79 2.13
N ASN A 56 -7.38 0.19 2.37
CA ASN A 56 -6.68 0.30 3.64
C ASN A 56 -5.16 0.19 3.44
N PRO A 57 -4.46 1.32 3.27
CA PRO A 57 -3.02 1.35 3.03
C PRO A 57 -2.19 0.89 4.25
N LEU A 58 -2.74 0.98 5.47
CA LEU A 58 -2.06 0.47 6.67
C LEU A 58 -1.98 -1.06 6.65
N MET A 59 -3.06 -1.74 6.28
CA MET A 59 -3.04 -3.20 6.14
C MET A 59 -2.07 -3.64 5.03
N MET A 60 -2.01 -2.91 3.92
CA MET A 60 -1.00 -3.14 2.89
C MET A 60 0.41 -2.91 3.41
N GLY A 61 0.58 -1.89 4.26
CA GLY A 61 1.85 -1.62 4.93
C GLY A 61 2.30 -2.75 5.85
N VAL A 62 1.39 -3.35 6.60
CA VAL A 62 1.69 -4.52 7.47
C VAL A 62 2.10 -5.73 6.63
N ASP A 63 1.38 -6.03 5.53
CA ASP A 63 1.77 -7.10 4.62
C ASP A 63 3.15 -6.84 3.99
N ALA A 64 3.42 -5.61 3.59
CA ALA A 64 4.71 -5.18 3.06
C ALA A 64 5.84 -5.34 4.11
N ALA A 65 5.61 -4.90 5.34
CA ALA A 65 6.60 -5.03 6.42
C ALA A 65 6.96 -6.49 6.72
N ALA A 66 5.99 -7.39 6.63
CA ALA A 66 6.22 -8.83 6.81
C ALA A 66 7.09 -9.47 5.71
N ARG A 67 7.18 -8.84 4.53
CA ARG A 67 7.88 -9.36 3.33
C ARG A 67 9.20 -8.69 3.04
N THR A 68 9.44 -7.52 3.60
CA THR A 68 10.58 -6.65 3.27
C THR A 68 11.55 -6.49 4.44
N LYS A 69 12.74 -5.95 4.17
CA LYS A 69 13.79 -5.79 5.17
C LYS A 69 14.37 -4.37 5.23
N HIS A 70 14.24 -3.61 4.18
CA HIS A 70 14.99 -2.36 4.01
C HIS A 70 14.13 -1.18 3.59
N ILE A 71 13.13 -1.42 2.74
CA ILE A 71 12.31 -0.37 2.14
C ILE A 71 11.46 0.33 3.21
N ARG A 72 11.37 1.64 3.14
CA ARG A 72 10.46 2.41 3.99
C ARG A 72 9.05 2.35 3.42
N ILE A 73 8.08 2.14 4.29
CA ILE A 73 6.68 1.97 3.93
C ILE A 73 5.92 3.23 4.34
N GLY A 74 5.14 3.77 3.42
CA GLY A 74 4.33 4.96 3.65
C GLY A 74 2.91 4.82 3.12
N GLN A 75 2.04 5.71 3.56
CA GLN A 75 0.67 5.86 3.07
C GLN A 75 0.53 7.21 2.36
N ALA A 76 -0.06 7.21 1.19
CA ALA A 76 -0.24 8.40 0.38
C ALA A 76 -1.66 8.51 -0.18
N CYS A 77 -2.62 8.80 0.68
CA CYS A 77 -2.60 9.11 2.13
C CYS A 77 -3.47 8.13 2.93
N ASN A 78 -3.60 8.35 4.24
CA ASN A 78 -4.74 7.83 5.00
C ASN A 78 -5.87 8.87 4.97
N VAL A 79 -7.07 8.47 4.58
CA VAL A 79 -8.26 9.33 4.58
C VAL A 79 -8.79 9.44 6.02
N ILE A 80 -8.26 10.38 6.77
CA ILE A 80 -8.46 10.49 8.24
C ILE A 80 -9.93 10.61 8.66
N THR A 81 -10.81 11.06 7.78
CA THR A 81 -12.25 11.16 8.05
C THR A 81 -12.93 9.81 8.22
N PHE A 82 -12.33 8.72 7.75
CA PHE A 82 -12.83 7.36 7.93
C PHE A 82 -12.28 6.64 9.16
N HIS A 83 -11.37 7.27 9.89
CA HIS A 83 -10.68 6.64 11.01
C HIS A 83 -11.01 7.33 12.35
N ASN A 84 -11.07 6.54 13.41
CA ASN A 84 -10.95 7.09 14.75
C ASN A 84 -9.49 7.56 14.93
N PRO A 85 -9.24 8.83 15.30
CA PRO A 85 -7.88 9.37 15.32
C PRO A 85 -6.94 8.69 16.32
N ILE A 86 -7.47 8.21 17.46
CA ILE A 86 -6.67 7.49 18.46
C ILE A 86 -6.26 6.13 17.89
N ARG A 87 -7.22 5.40 17.28
CA ARG A 87 -6.94 4.10 16.68
C ARG A 87 -5.95 4.21 15.52
N LEU A 88 -6.12 5.22 14.67
CA LEU A 88 -5.19 5.47 13.56
C LEU A 88 -3.76 5.72 14.07
N ALA A 89 -3.62 6.51 15.13
CA ALA A 89 -2.31 6.78 15.73
C ALA A 89 -1.67 5.51 16.31
N GLU A 90 -2.46 4.65 16.97
CA GLU A 90 -1.98 3.35 17.48
C GLU A 90 -1.54 2.42 16.34
N ASP A 91 -2.35 2.31 15.28
CA ASP A 91 -2.07 1.44 14.13
C ASP A 91 -0.81 1.91 13.37
N ILE A 92 -0.63 3.22 13.19
CA ILE A 92 0.59 3.79 12.60
C ILE A 92 1.83 3.53 13.48
N ALA A 93 1.67 3.59 14.80
CA ALA A 93 2.77 3.36 15.71
C ALA A 93 3.21 1.88 15.76
N LEU A 94 2.33 0.96 15.38
CA LEU A 94 2.64 -0.48 15.31
C LEU A 94 3.32 -0.87 13.98
N LEU A 95 3.07 -0.16 12.90
CA LEU A 95 3.68 -0.38 11.59
C LEU A 95 5.13 0.10 11.55
#